data_c5eb8a32b5f56a39940f436afd3f6dd7
#
_entry.id   c5eb8a32b5f56a39940f436afd3f6dd7
#
_cell.length_a   1.000
_cell.length_b   1.000
_cell.length_c   1.000
_cell.angle_alpha   90.00
_cell.angle_beta   90.00
_cell.angle_gamma   90.00
#
_symmetry.space_group_name_H-M   'P 1'
#
loop_
_entity.id
_entity.type
_entity.pdbx_description
1 polymer ?
#
loop_
_entity_poly.entity_id
_entity_poly.type
_entity_poly.pdbx_seq_one_letter_code
_entity_poly.pdbx_strand_id
1 'polypeptide(L)'
;MKFGMIGLGKMGYNLVQNAVDHGIEVVAFDQNEAIAHEAEKYSEKITAAHSLENLLNKLPSPKIVWVMLPAGEATNSTIEQLSEQLSAGDILIDGGNSNYKDNLKQNEELKKKGIHFFDVGTSGGMAGARSGGNFMIGGDDEASWKVLEPLFKALAQENGYLYTGKLGSGHYLKMIHNGIEYGMMQAIAEGFEILEASPYDYDYEAVAKLWNHGSVIRSWLMELAEAQFAQDPKLEDIAGKVAASGEGKWTVEESLDLEVPAPIIALSLMMRNRSLQEDTMTGKVVAALRNGFGGHAVVEK
;
A
#
# COMPACT_ATOMS: atom_id res chain seq x y z
N MET A 1 -19.13 6.79 -17.00
CA MET A 1 -19.11 6.31 -15.58
C MET A 1 -18.78 7.49 -14.71
N LYS A 2 -19.36 7.55 -13.51
CA LYS A 2 -19.09 8.59 -12.51
C LYS A 2 -18.99 7.93 -11.14
N PHE A 3 -17.95 8.26 -10.35
CA PHE A 3 -17.78 7.72 -8.99
C PHE A 3 -17.30 8.80 -8.00
N GLY A 4 -17.47 8.53 -6.72
CA GLY A 4 -16.97 9.38 -5.63
C GLY A 4 -15.62 8.88 -5.11
N MET A 5 -14.65 9.78 -5.01
CA MET A 5 -13.36 9.50 -4.36
C MET A 5 -13.30 10.25 -3.03
N ILE A 6 -13.05 9.52 -1.95
CA ILE A 6 -12.87 10.06 -0.60
C ILE A 6 -11.42 9.89 -0.18
N GLY A 7 -10.75 11.01 0.07
CA GLY A 7 -9.31 11.07 0.35
C GLY A 7 -8.50 11.35 -0.90
N LEU A 8 -7.93 12.55 -0.96
CA LEU A 8 -7.11 13.06 -2.06
C LEU A 8 -5.64 13.23 -1.66
N GLY A 9 -5.17 12.34 -0.79
CA GLY A 9 -3.75 12.20 -0.53
C GLY A 9 -2.98 11.77 -1.78
N LYS A 10 -1.69 11.45 -1.62
CA LYS A 10 -0.80 11.10 -2.74
C LYS A 10 -1.38 10.05 -3.69
N MET A 11 -2.06 9.02 -3.15
CA MET A 11 -2.64 7.96 -3.97
C MET A 11 -3.97 8.38 -4.60
N GLY A 12 -4.92 8.87 -3.79
CA GLY A 12 -6.26 9.24 -4.26
C GLY A 12 -6.24 10.33 -5.33
N TYR A 13 -5.42 11.36 -5.15
CA TYR A 13 -5.29 12.43 -6.15
C TYR A 13 -4.76 11.92 -7.49
N ASN A 14 -3.72 11.06 -7.48
CA ASN A 14 -3.19 10.47 -8.70
C ASN A 14 -4.21 9.54 -9.39
N LEU A 15 -4.99 8.76 -8.62
CA LEU A 15 -6.07 7.94 -9.18
C LEU A 15 -7.19 8.78 -9.80
N VAL A 16 -7.55 9.90 -9.19
CA VAL A 16 -8.52 10.85 -9.76
C VAL A 16 -8.03 11.40 -11.09
N GLN A 17 -6.79 11.85 -11.17
CA GLN A 17 -6.19 12.33 -12.42
C GLN A 17 -6.19 11.25 -13.50
N ASN A 18 -5.75 10.03 -13.14
CA ASN A 18 -5.77 8.88 -14.05
C ASN A 18 -7.20 8.59 -14.56
N ALA A 19 -8.20 8.61 -13.68
CA ALA A 19 -9.59 8.36 -14.05
C ALA A 19 -10.12 9.39 -15.05
N VAL A 20 -9.90 10.66 -14.82
CA VAL A 20 -10.43 11.72 -15.71
C VAL A 20 -9.70 11.78 -17.06
N ASP A 21 -8.43 11.40 -17.10
CA ASP A 21 -7.66 11.26 -18.35
C ASP A 21 -8.24 10.11 -19.23
N HIS A 22 -8.85 9.12 -18.60
CA HIS A 22 -9.60 8.04 -19.28
C HIS A 22 -11.09 8.34 -19.49
N GLY A 23 -11.51 9.59 -19.27
CA GLY A 23 -12.89 10.03 -19.55
C GLY A 23 -13.91 9.71 -18.47
N ILE A 24 -13.48 9.28 -17.29
CA ILE A 24 -14.34 8.95 -16.14
C ILE A 24 -14.57 10.22 -15.32
N GLU A 25 -15.82 10.50 -14.94
CA GLU A 25 -16.15 11.63 -14.06
C GLU A 25 -15.93 11.27 -12.58
N VAL A 26 -15.45 12.22 -11.79
CA VAL A 26 -15.18 12.01 -10.37
C VAL A 26 -15.81 13.11 -9.52
N VAL A 27 -16.50 12.72 -8.45
CA VAL A 27 -16.83 13.63 -7.34
C VAL A 27 -15.78 13.41 -6.27
N ALA A 28 -14.98 14.43 -6.00
CA ALA A 28 -13.79 14.33 -5.14
C ALA A 28 -14.05 14.99 -3.79
N PHE A 29 -13.75 14.29 -2.70
CA PHE A 29 -13.86 14.81 -1.35
C PHE A 29 -12.58 14.56 -0.55
N ASP A 30 -12.15 15.57 0.17
CA ASP A 30 -11.09 15.48 1.19
C ASP A 30 -11.50 16.34 2.38
N GLN A 31 -11.06 15.98 3.60
CA GLN A 31 -11.30 16.79 4.80
C GLN A 31 -10.70 18.20 4.68
N ASN A 32 -9.61 18.32 3.92
CA ASN A 32 -9.07 19.61 3.51
C ASN A 32 -9.73 20.04 2.18
N GLU A 33 -10.76 20.85 2.27
CA GLU A 33 -11.52 21.35 1.11
C GLU A 33 -10.63 21.98 0.03
N ALA A 34 -9.51 22.60 0.41
CA ALA A 34 -8.58 23.19 -0.54
C ALA A 34 -7.99 22.16 -1.51
N ILE A 35 -7.79 20.91 -1.07
CA ILE A 35 -7.29 19.83 -1.92
C ILE A 35 -8.35 19.42 -2.94
N ALA A 36 -9.62 19.31 -2.53
CA ALA A 36 -10.72 18.99 -3.43
C ALA A 36 -10.92 20.08 -4.50
N HIS A 37 -10.87 21.36 -4.11
CA HIS A 37 -10.93 22.48 -5.04
C HIS A 37 -9.72 22.57 -5.97
N GLU A 38 -8.53 22.17 -5.49
CA GLU A 38 -7.35 22.12 -6.36
C GLU A 38 -7.50 21.00 -7.41
N ALA A 39 -8.10 19.88 -7.02
CA ALA A 39 -8.39 18.79 -7.94
C ALA A 39 -9.33 19.21 -9.08
N GLU A 40 -10.35 20.05 -8.81
CA GLU A 40 -11.26 20.57 -9.86
C GLU A 40 -10.53 21.35 -10.95
N LYS A 41 -9.43 22.04 -10.62
CA LYS A 41 -8.66 22.80 -11.60
C LYS A 41 -7.94 21.90 -12.63
N TYR A 42 -7.75 20.64 -12.30
CA TYR A 42 -7.10 19.70 -13.20
C TYR A 42 -7.99 19.33 -14.40
N SER A 43 -9.30 19.16 -14.19
CA SER A 43 -10.24 18.75 -15.25
C SER A 43 -11.68 19.14 -14.91
N GLU A 44 -12.46 19.57 -15.90
CA GLU A 44 -13.92 19.79 -15.79
C GLU A 44 -14.72 18.52 -15.41
N LYS A 45 -14.09 17.34 -15.51
CA LYS A 45 -14.68 16.06 -15.10
C LYS A 45 -14.56 15.79 -13.60
N ILE A 46 -13.87 16.65 -12.86
CA ILE A 46 -13.78 16.58 -11.41
C ILE A 46 -14.75 17.60 -10.82
N THR A 47 -15.55 17.15 -9.86
CA THR A 47 -16.44 18.02 -9.09
C THR A 47 -16.08 17.91 -7.63
N ALA A 48 -15.64 18.98 -6.98
CA ALA A 48 -15.36 18.99 -5.56
C ALA A 48 -16.64 18.83 -4.73
N ALA A 49 -16.54 18.12 -3.62
CA ALA A 49 -17.55 18.02 -2.59
C ALA A 49 -17.01 18.55 -1.26
N HIS A 50 -17.87 19.18 -0.46
CA HIS A 50 -17.53 19.76 0.85
C HIS A 50 -17.97 18.88 2.04
N SER A 51 -18.69 17.79 1.77
CA SER A 51 -19.08 16.80 2.78
C SER A 51 -19.36 15.45 2.12
N LEU A 52 -19.41 14.36 2.92
CA LEU A 52 -19.80 13.04 2.44
C LEU A 52 -21.21 13.07 1.84
N GLU A 53 -22.17 13.72 2.52
CA GLU A 53 -23.54 13.89 2.02
C GLU A 53 -23.55 14.62 0.66
N ASN A 54 -22.78 15.69 0.54
CA ASN A 54 -22.68 16.46 -0.71
C ASN A 54 -22.06 15.62 -1.83
N LEU A 55 -21.06 14.78 -1.53
CA LEU A 55 -20.49 13.82 -2.48
C LEU A 55 -21.57 12.85 -2.98
N LEU A 56 -22.30 12.23 -2.05
CA LEU A 56 -23.34 11.25 -2.38
C LEU A 56 -24.48 11.87 -3.20
N ASN A 57 -24.88 13.11 -2.92
CA ASN A 57 -25.93 13.82 -3.66
C ASN A 57 -25.52 14.19 -5.09
N LYS A 58 -24.23 14.22 -5.39
CA LYS A 58 -23.69 14.50 -6.75
C LYS A 58 -23.48 13.25 -7.58
N LEU A 59 -23.69 12.03 -7.01
CA LEU A 59 -23.53 10.76 -7.70
C LEU A 59 -24.86 10.22 -8.24
N PRO A 60 -24.85 9.60 -9.42
CA PRO A 60 -26.02 8.87 -9.92
C PRO A 60 -26.23 7.57 -9.13
N SER A 61 -27.47 7.06 -9.13
CA SER A 61 -27.76 5.73 -8.56
C SER A 61 -27.62 4.64 -9.65
N PRO A 62 -27.07 3.46 -9.33
CA PRO A 62 -26.42 3.14 -8.04
C PRO A 62 -25.12 3.95 -7.90
N LYS A 63 -24.87 4.41 -6.67
CA LYS A 63 -23.65 5.17 -6.36
C LYS A 63 -22.44 4.25 -6.29
N ILE A 64 -21.32 4.72 -6.77
CA ILE A 64 -20.01 4.08 -6.61
C ILE A 64 -19.14 5.01 -5.78
N VAL A 65 -18.69 4.57 -4.61
CA VAL A 65 -17.88 5.37 -3.69
C VAL A 65 -16.59 4.62 -3.36
N TRP A 66 -15.45 5.27 -3.58
CA TRP A 66 -14.13 4.74 -3.29
C TRP A 66 -13.49 5.50 -2.14
N VAL A 67 -13.23 4.81 -1.03
CA VAL A 67 -12.51 5.33 0.14
C VAL A 67 -11.02 5.06 -0.04
N MET A 68 -10.21 6.12 -0.08
CA MET A 68 -8.75 6.06 -0.27
C MET A 68 -8.05 6.80 0.89
N LEU A 69 -8.27 6.31 2.10
CA LEU A 69 -7.75 6.86 3.34
C LEU A 69 -6.71 5.91 3.96
N PRO A 70 -5.88 6.39 4.92
CA PRO A 70 -5.01 5.50 5.69
C PRO A 70 -5.80 4.38 6.38
N ALA A 71 -5.27 3.15 6.31
CA ALA A 71 -5.85 2.00 6.99
C ALA A 71 -6.07 2.25 8.50
N GLY A 72 -7.09 1.63 9.06
CA GLY A 72 -7.45 1.76 10.47
C GLY A 72 -8.60 2.76 10.69
N GLU A 73 -8.53 3.54 11.77
CA GLU A 73 -9.64 4.37 12.26
C GLU A 73 -10.24 5.30 11.21
N ALA A 74 -9.40 5.98 10.41
CA ALA A 74 -9.88 6.92 9.40
C ALA A 74 -10.74 6.24 8.33
N THR A 75 -10.32 5.08 7.84
CA THR A 75 -11.09 4.28 6.88
C THR A 75 -12.32 3.67 7.54
N ASN A 76 -12.17 3.06 8.72
CA ASN A 76 -13.25 2.38 9.41
C ASN A 76 -14.41 3.33 9.75
N SER A 77 -14.13 4.48 10.35
CA SER A 77 -15.15 5.47 10.70
C SER A 77 -15.84 6.08 9.47
N THR A 78 -15.10 6.25 8.37
CA THR A 78 -15.68 6.73 7.11
C THR A 78 -16.62 5.69 6.49
N ILE A 79 -16.24 4.42 6.48
CA ILE A 79 -17.09 3.31 6.00
C ILE A 79 -18.36 3.21 6.85
N GLU A 80 -18.26 3.33 8.17
CA GLU A 80 -19.42 3.34 9.08
C GLU A 80 -20.37 4.48 8.76
N GLN A 81 -19.87 5.72 8.62
CA GLN A 81 -20.68 6.89 8.24
C GLN A 81 -21.36 6.71 6.87
N LEU A 82 -20.65 6.14 5.89
CA LEU A 82 -21.21 5.86 4.57
C LEU A 82 -22.29 4.78 4.63
N SER A 83 -22.12 3.79 5.49
CA SER A 83 -23.13 2.73 5.66
C SER A 83 -24.49 3.25 6.10
N GLU A 84 -24.55 4.39 6.79
CA GLU A 84 -25.80 5.05 7.21
C GLU A 84 -26.44 5.90 6.11
N GLN A 85 -25.69 6.24 5.05
CA GLN A 85 -26.12 7.17 4.02
C GLN A 85 -26.31 6.52 2.63
N LEU A 86 -25.67 5.37 2.40
CA LEU A 86 -25.80 4.61 1.17
C LEU A 86 -27.10 3.78 1.20
N SER A 87 -27.57 3.44 0.01
CA SER A 87 -28.79 2.68 -0.22
C SER A 87 -28.48 1.29 -0.80
N ALA A 88 -29.46 0.40 -0.73
CA ALA A 88 -29.35 -0.90 -1.38
C ALA A 88 -29.04 -0.77 -2.87
N GLY A 89 -28.08 -1.56 -3.35
CA GLY A 89 -27.56 -1.51 -4.71
C GLY A 89 -26.40 -0.55 -4.92
N ASP A 90 -26.10 0.36 -3.96
CA ASP A 90 -24.89 1.19 -4.04
C ASP A 90 -23.63 0.34 -3.81
N ILE A 91 -22.51 0.79 -4.35
CA ILE A 91 -21.21 0.10 -4.30
C ILE A 91 -20.23 0.93 -3.49
N LEU A 92 -19.65 0.32 -2.47
CA LEU A 92 -18.61 0.91 -1.62
C LEU A 92 -17.31 0.16 -1.82
N ILE A 93 -16.20 0.90 -2.00
CA ILE A 93 -14.86 0.36 -2.23
C ILE A 93 -13.94 0.85 -1.11
N ASP A 94 -13.32 -0.05 -0.38
CA ASP A 94 -12.18 0.25 0.49
C ASP A 94 -10.87 0.04 -0.29
N GLY A 95 -10.18 1.13 -0.61
CA GLY A 95 -8.88 1.12 -1.30
C GLY A 95 -7.71 1.50 -0.40
N GLY A 96 -7.91 1.55 0.92
CA GLY A 96 -6.94 2.02 1.90
C GLY A 96 -5.80 1.06 2.25
N ASN A 97 -5.68 -0.10 1.58
CA ASN A 97 -4.79 -1.19 1.97
C ASN A 97 -5.02 -1.61 3.44
N SER A 98 -6.28 -1.75 3.80
CA SER A 98 -6.75 -2.08 5.14
C SER A 98 -6.44 -3.54 5.51
N ASN A 99 -6.58 -3.87 6.79
CA ASN A 99 -6.57 -5.26 7.21
C ASN A 99 -7.85 -5.95 6.69
N TYR A 100 -7.68 -7.04 5.95
CA TYR A 100 -8.81 -7.78 5.38
C TYR A 100 -9.84 -8.25 6.44
N LYS A 101 -9.39 -8.52 7.68
CA LYS A 101 -10.26 -8.91 8.81
C LYS A 101 -11.23 -7.78 9.19
N ASP A 102 -10.87 -6.52 8.99
CA ASP A 102 -11.77 -5.38 9.23
C ASP A 102 -12.85 -5.32 8.15
N ASN A 103 -12.48 -5.54 6.88
CA ASN A 103 -13.47 -5.58 5.78
C ASN A 103 -14.50 -6.70 5.97
N LEU A 104 -14.09 -7.87 6.45
CA LEU A 104 -15.01 -8.96 6.74
C LEU A 104 -16.06 -8.55 7.80
N LYS A 105 -15.63 -7.86 8.88
CA LYS A 105 -16.54 -7.36 9.93
C LYS A 105 -17.48 -6.29 9.40
N GLN A 106 -16.97 -5.32 8.65
CA GLN A 106 -17.75 -4.23 8.06
C GLN A 106 -18.83 -4.75 7.10
N ASN A 107 -18.50 -5.78 6.34
CA ASN A 107 -19.43 -6.38 5.38
C ASN A 107 -20.68 -6.98 6.03
N GLU A 108 -20.60 -7.43 7.26
CA GLU A 108 -21.77 -7.99 7.96
C GLU A 108 -22.92 -6.97 8.06
N GLU A 109 -22.61 -5.70 8.31
CA GLU A 109 -23.58 -4.63 8.39
C GLU A 109 -23.95 -4.08 6.99
N LEU A 110 -22.99 -3.88 6.10
CA LEU A 110 -23.23 -3.39 4.75
C LEU A 110 -24.14 -4.34 3.96
N LYS A 111 -23.91 -5.63 4.08
CA LYS A 111 -24.72 -6.68 3.44
C LYS A 111 -26.18 -6.68 3.91
N LYS A 112 -26.45 -6.43 5.21
CA LYS A 112 -27.82 -6.31 5.74
C LYS A 112 -28.58 -5.14 5.12
N LYS A 113 -27.85 -4.08 4.74
CA LYS A 113 -28.39 -2.89 4.08
C LYS A 113 -28.45 -3.02 2.54
N GLY A 114 -27.99 -4.14 1.98
CA GLY A 114 -27.95 -4.39 0.53
C GLY A 114 -26.88 -3.57 -0.21
N ILE A 115 -25.87 -3.08 0.50
CA ILE A 115 -24.74 -2.34 -0.07
C ILE A 115 -23.69 -3.36 -0.52
N HIS A 116 -23.21 -3.21 -1.75
CA HIS A 116 -22.16 -4.07 -2.30
C HIS A 116 -20.78 -3.53 -1.88
N PHE A 117 -19.99 -4.36 -1.19
CA PHE A 117 -18.70 -3.95 -0.65
C PHE A 117 -17.55 -4.65 -1.38
N PHE A 118 -16.51 -3.87 -1.72
CA PHE A 118 -15.29 -4.34 -2.35
C PHE A 118 -14.07 -3.86 -1.57
N ASP A 119 -13.09 -4.73 -1.43
CA ASP A 119 -11.77 -4.41 -0.89
C ASP A 119 -10.74 -4.42 -2.03
N VAL A 120 -9.95 -3.36 -2.12
CA VAL A 120 -9.03 -3.13 -3.23
C VAL A 120 -7.63 -2.82 -2.73
N GLY A 121 -6.76 -3.82 -2.81
CA GLY A 121 -5.33 -3.62 -2.62
C GLY A 121 -4.72 -2.93 -3.84
N THR A 122 -4.05 -1.80 -3.62
CA THR A 122 -3.39 -1.03 -4.68
C THR A 122 -1.87 -1.11 -4.53
N SER A 123 -1.18 -1.45 -5.62
CA SER A 123 0.28 -1.42 -5.72
C SER A 123 0.72 -0.53 -6.89
N GLY A 124 2.02 -0.21 -6.96
CA GLY A 124 2.60 0.65 -7.98
C GLY A 124 2.93 2.06 -7.50
N GLY A 125 2.65 2.39 -6.23
CA GLY A 125 2.94 3.70 -5.65
C GLY A 125 2.25 4.86 -6.39
N MET A 126 2.79 6.07 -6.23
CA MET A 126 2.23 7.27 -6.86
C MET A 126 2.28 7.21 -8.38
N ALA A 127 3.35 6.67 -8.95
CA ALA A 127 3.52 6.54 -10.39
C ALA A 127 2.49 5.58 -11.00
N GLY A 128 2.27 4.42 -10.35
CA GLY A 128 1.23 3.47 -10.75
C GLY A 128 -0.18 4.07 -10.64
N ALA A 129 -0.50 4.72 -9.52
CA ALA A 129 -1.79 5.40 -9.36
C ALA A 129 -2.05 6.42 -10.46
N ARG A 130 -1.01 7.12 -10.92
CA ARG A 130 -1.10 8.15 -11.98
C ARG A 130 -1.19 7.59 -13.39
N SER A 131 -0.48 6.50 -13.69
CA SER A 131 -0.21 6.09 -15.08
C SER A 131 -0.49 4.62 -15.37
N GLY A 132 -1.12 3.91 -14.46
CA GLY A 132 -1.47 2.50 -14.59
C GLY A 132 -1.04 1.70 -13.36
N GLY A 133 -1.98 1.51 -12.43
CA GLY A 133 -1.76 0.79 -11.18
C GLY A 133 -1.87 -0.71 -11.30
N ASN A 134 -1.61 -1.36 -10.16
CA ASN A 134 -1.89 -2.78 -9.97
C ASN A 134 -2.95 -2.94 -8.88
N PHE A 135 -4.07 -3.62 -9.21
CA PHE A 135 -5.25 -3.72 -8.35
C PHE A 135 -5.63 -5.16 -8.07
N MET A 136 -5.76 -5.49 -6.80
CA MET A 136 -6.19 -6.79 -6.29
C MET A 136 -7.58 -6.59 -5.67
N ILE A 137 -8.64 -7.10 -6.31
CA ILE A 137 -10.01 -6.74 -6.01
C ILE A 137 -10.77 -7.93 -5.42
N GLY A 138 -11.24 -7.80 -4.17
CA GLY A 138 -12.15 -8.74 -3.53
C GLY A 138 -13.56 -8.17 -3.44
N GLY A 139 -14.58 -9.04 -3.51
CA GLY A 139 -15.98 -8.66 -3.37
C GLY A 139 -16.89 -9.84 -3.65
N ASP A 140 -18.04 -9.92 -2.97
CA ASP A 140 -18.92 -11.09 -3.05
C ASP A 140 -19.98 -11.00 -4.16
N ASP A 141 -20.07 -9.85 -4.87
CA ASP A 141 -21.11 -9.64 -5.88
C ASP A 141 -20.54 -9.51 -7.31
N GLU A 142 -20.66 -10.57 -8.09
CA GLU A 142 -20.17 -10.62 -9.48
C GLU A 142 -20.91 -9.63 -10.40
N ALA A 143 -22.18 -9.32 -10.13
CA ALA A 143 -22.93 -8.37 -10.94
C ALA A 143 -22.39 -6.94 -10.78
N SER A 144 -22.14 -6.52 -9.55
CA SER A 144 -21.49 -5.24 -9.24
C SER A 144 -20.04 -5.20 -9.72
N TRP A 145 -19.32 -6.33 -9.67
CA TRP A 145 -17.99 -6.40 -10.28
C TRP A 145 -18.01 -6.04 -11.79
N LYS A 146 -18.98 -6.56 -12.55
CA LYS A 146 -19.11 -6.22 -13.98
C LYS A 146 -19.35 -4.72 -14.22
N VAL A 147 -19.94 -4.02 -13.25
CA VAL A 147 -20.09 -2.56 -13.30
C VAL A 147 -18.77 -1.86 -13.02
N LEU A 148 -17.95 -2.40 -12.11
CA LEU A 148 -16.65 -1.83 -11.71
C LEU A 148 -15.51 -2.16 -12.67
N GLU A 149 -15.56 -3.31 -13.35
CA GLU A 149 -14.45 -3.78 -14.20
C GLU A 149 -13.95 -2.74 -15.21
N PRO A 150 -14.81 -1.96 -15.91
CA PRO A 150 -14.36 -0.92 -16.82
C PRO A 150 -13.53 0.18 -16.11
N LEU A 151 -13.82 0.49 -14.83
CA LEU A 151 -13.04 1.43 -14.03
C LEU A 151 -11.62 0.90 -13.80
N PHE A 152 -11.50 -0.33 -13.30
CA PHE A 152 -10.18 -0.92 -13.03
C PHE A 152 -9.38 -1.16 -14.31
N LYS A 153 -10.04 -1.55 -15.40
CA LYS A 153 -9.41 -1.68 -16.72
C LYS A 153 -8.82 -0.36 -17.23
N ALA A 154 -9.50 0.76 -16.96
CA ALA A 154 -9.01 2.09 -17.35
C ALA A 154 -7.83 2.56 -16.47
N LEU A 155 -7.85 2.24 -15.16
CA LEU A 155 -6.86 2.70 -14.20
C LEU A 155 -5.61 1.82 -14.11
N ALA A 156 -5.70 0.57 -14.54
CA ALA A 156 -4.64 -0.41 -14.41
C ALA A 156 -3.65 -0.37 -15.57
N GLN A 157 -2.43 -0.84 -15.30
CA GLN A 157 -1.50 -1.27 -16.31
C GLN A 157 -2.09 -2.48 -17.07
N GLU A 158 -1.63 -2.75 -18.28
CA GLU A 158 -2.02 -3.97 -18.99
C GLU A 158 -1.79 -5.20 -18.11
N ASN A 159 -2.80 -6.05 -17.93
CA ASN A 159 -2.82 -7.17 -16.99
C ASN A 159 -2.61 -6.77 -15.50
N GLY A 160 -2.81 -5.51 -15.15
CA GLY A 160 -2.56 -4.95 -13.83
C GLY A 160 -3.75 -5.02 -12.87
N TYR A 161 -4.85 -5.70 -13.18
CA TYR A 161 -5.94 -5.91 -12.23
C TYR A 161 -6.41 -7.36 -12.21
N LEU A 162 -6.86 -7.79 -11.03
CA LEU A 162 -7.42 -9.14 -10.85
C LEU A 162 -8.59 -9.08 -9.86
N TYR A 163 -9.75 -9.55 -10.33
CA TYR A 163 -10.87 -9.87 -9.44
C TYR A 163 -10.64 -11.24 -8.80
N THR A 164 -10.41 -11.24 -7.49
CA THR A 164 -10.06 -12.44 -6.71
C THR A 164 -11.28 -13.16 -6.13
N GLY A 165 -12.48 -12.61 -6.34
CA GLY A 165 -13.75 -13.16 -5.87
C GLY A 165 -14.11 -12.66 -4.48
N LYS A 166 -14.11 -13.51 -3.47
CA LYS A 166 -14.64 -13.20 -2.13
C LYS A 166 -14.09 -11.91 -1.53
N LEU A 167 -14.96 -11.18 -0.83
CA LEU A 167 -14.56 -10.03 -0.04
C LEU A 167 -13.43 -10.38 0.94
N GLY A 168 -12.51 -9.45 1.13
CA GLY A 168 -11.29 -9.60 1.91
C GLY A 168 -10.13 -10.19 1.12
N SER A 169 -10.38 -10.87 -0.01
CA SER A 169 -9.33 -11.52 -0.78
C SER A 169 -8.42 -10.54 -1.54
N GLY A 170 -8.89 -9.35 -1.87
CA GLY A 170 -8.08 -8.29 -2.47
C GLY A 170 -7.02 -7.76 -1.51
N HIS A 171 -7.44 -7.32 -0.33
CA HIS A 171 -6.53 -6.87 0.73
C HIS A 171 -5.65 -8.00 1.27
N TYR A 172 -6.17 -9.23 1.36
CA TYR A 172 -5.35 -10.39 1.72
C TYR A 172 -4.22 -10.59 0.72
N LEU A 173 -4.52 -10.59 -0.57
CA LEU A 173 -3.50 -10.73 -1.63
C LEU A 173 -2.50 -9.57 -1.59
N LYS A 174 -2.98 -8.32 -1.35
CA LYS A 174 -2.11 -7.15 -1.19
C LYS A 174 -1.21 -7.25 0.04
N MET A 175 -1.69 -7.76 1.15
CA MET A 175 -0.91 -8.01 2.36
C MET A 175 0.25 -8.97 2.08
N ILE A 176 -0.02 -10.10 1.41
CA ILE A 176 1.02 -11.07 1.02
C ILE A 176 2.02 -10.45 0.04
N HIS A 177 1.52 -9.70 -0.96
CA HIS A 177 2.39 -8.94 -1.87
C HIS A 177 3.39 -8.07 -1.09
N ASN A 178 2.94 -7.33 -0.08
CA ASN A 178 3.82 -6.47 0.72
C ASN A 178 4.80 -7.28 1.57
N GLY A 179 4.41 -8.44 2.08
CA GLY A 179 5.34 -9.35 2.74
C GLY A 179 6.50 -9.78 1.80
N ILE A 180 6.17 -10.13 0.57
CA ILE A 180 7.17 -10.47 -0.47
C ILE A 180 8.06 -9.25 -0.77
N GLU A 181 7.47 -8.06 -0.92
CA GLU A 181 8.19 -6.81 -1.15
C GLU A 181 9.23 -6.53 -0.05
N TYR A 182 8.88 -6.78 1.23
CA TYR A 182 9.82 -6.63 2.36
C TYR A 182 11.03 -7.55 2.20
N GLY A 183 10.82 -8.82 1.85
CA GLY A 183 11.88 -9.78 1.62
C GLY A 183 12.79 -9.40 0.44
N MET A 184 12.18 -8.94 -0.66
CA MET A 184 12.93 -8.49 -1.84
C MET A 184 13.79 -7.26 -1.53
N MET A 185 13.23 -6.24 -0.88
CA MET A 185 13.98 -5.04 -0.50
C MET A 185 15.13 -5.38 0.45
N GLN A 186 14.88 -6.24 1.45
CA GLN A 186 15.92 -6.64 2.40
C GLN A 186 17.06 -7.37 1.71
N ALA A 187 16.77 -8.31 0.82
CA ALA A 187 17.79 -9.06 0.09
C ALA A 187 18.64 -8.15 -0.84
N ILE A 188 18.00 -7.20 -1.52
CA ILE A 188 18.70 -6.21 -2.33
C ILE A 188 19.62 -5.35 -1.45
N ALA A 189 19.10 -4.83 -0.33
CA ALA A 189 19.86 -3.97 0.57
C ALA A 189 21.07 -4.69 1.19
N GLU A 190 20.91 -5.93 1.65
CA GLU A 190 22.01 -6.76 2.16
C GLU A 190 23.07 -7.01 1.09
N GLY A 191 22.67 -7.21 -0.17
CA GLY A 191 23.59 -7.34 -1.29
C GLY A 191 24.47 -6.11 -1.47
N PHE A 192 23.88 -4.91 -1.46
CA PHE A 192 24.65 -3.65 -1.56
C PHE A 192 25.51 -3.39 -0.31
N GLU A 193 25.07 -3.74 0.89
CA GLU A 193 25.86 -3.63 2.11
C GLU A 193 27.11 -4.54 2.06
N ILE A 194 26.98 -5.75 1.52
CA ILE A 194 28.12 -6.67 1.29
C ILE A 194 29.08 -6.07 0.27
N LEU A 195 28.60 -5.45 -0.81
CA LEU A 195 29.47 -4.78 -1.79
C LEU A 195 30.22 -3.60 -1.15
N GLU A 196 29.55 -2.80 -0.31
CA GLU A 196 30.17 -1.68 0.41
C GLU A 196 31.29 -2.14 1.35
N ALA A 197 31.09 -3.26 2.04
CA ALA A 197 32.09 -3.84 2.93
C ALA A 197 33.23 -4.59 2.21
N SER A 198 33.12 -4.78 0.89
CA SER A 198 34.10 -5.56 0.11
C SER A 198 35.38 -4.75 -0.15
N PRO A 199 36.49 -5.41 -0.55
CA PRO A 199 37.72 -4.69 -0.91
C PRO A 199 37.67 -4.04 -2.30
N TYR A 200 36.55 -4.06 -2.98
CA TYR A 200 36.38 -3.51 -4.33
C TYR A 200 35.58 -2.20 -4.28
N ASP A 201 35.95 -1.29 -5.14
CA ASP A 201 35.23 -0.03 -5.31
C ASP A 201 34.24 -0.17 -6.47
N TYR A 202 32.96 -0.19 -6.15
CA TYR A 202 31.88 -0.34 -7.11
C TYR A 202 31.10 0.97 -7.26
N ASP A 203 30.78 1.29 -8.51
CA ASP A 203 29.75 2.25 -8.86
C ASP A 203 28.37 1.59 -8.72
N TYR A 204 27.62 1.95 -7.68
CA TYR A 204 26.33 1.30 -7.35
C TYR A 204 25.23 1.60 -8.35
N GLU A 205 25.25 2.78 -8.98
CA GLU A 205 24.35 3.08 -10.11
C GLU A 205 24.63 2.10 -11.26
N ALA A 206 25.87 1.95 -11.66
CA ALA A 206 26.25 1.04 -12.73
C ALA A 206 25.96 -0.42 -12.40
N VAL A 207 26.13 -0.84 -11.13
CA VAL A 207 25.79 -2.20 -10.66
C VAL A 207 24.28 -2.43 -10.72
N ALA A 208 23.47 -1.52 -10.18
CA ALA A 208 22.01 -1.64 -10.20
C ALA A 208 21.49 -1.68 -11.64
N LYS A 209 22.01 -0.82 -12.51
CA LYS A 209 21.72 -0.81 -13.94
C LYS A 209 22.05 -2.13 -14.63
N LEU A 210 23.25 -2.66 -14.38
CA LEU A 210 23.67 -3.95 -14.91
C LEU A 210 22.72 -5.06 -14.48
N TRP A 211 22.37 -5.11 -13.19
CA TRP A 211 21.50 -6.15 -12.64
C TRP A 211 20.05 -6.02 -13.11
N ASN A 212 19.61 -4.83 -13.48
CA ASN A 212 18.27 -4.63 -14.04
C ASN A 212 18.17 -5.01 -15.53
N HIS A 213 19.29 -5.26 -16.21
CA HIS A 213 19.33 -5.60 -17.63
C HIS A 213 19.82 -7.03 -17.87
N GLY A 214 18.87 -7.96 -18.06
CA GLY A 214 19.15 -9.35 -18.42
C GLY A 214 19.50 -10.27 -17.25
N SER A 215 19.60 -9.77 -16.01
CA SER A 215 19.84 -10.63 -14.86
C SER A 215 18.55 -11.21 -14.27
N VAL A 216 18.67 -12.27 -13.50
CA VAL A 216 17.53 -12.94 -12.84
C VAL A 216 16.91 -12.05 -11.75
N ILE A 217 17.68 -11.14 -11.15
CA ILE A 217 17.22 -10.25 -10.08
C ILE A 217 16.70 -8.89 -10.57
N ARG A 218 16.50 -8.74 -11.87
CA ARG A 218 15.89 -7.53 -12.43
C ARG A 218 14.51 -7.32 -11.83
N SER A 219 14.19 -6.08 -11.49
CA SER A 219 12.89 -5.73 -10.89
C SER A 219 12.71 -4.22 -10.90
N TRP A 220 11.47 -3.77 -10.72
CA TRP A 220 11.23 -2.35 -10.48
C TRP A 220 11.98 -1.82 -9.24
N LEU A 221 12.15 -2.64 -8.20
CA LEU A 221 12.97 -2.27 -7.04
C LEU A 221 14.43 -2.02 -7.42
N MET A 222 14.98 -2.79 -8.35
CA MET A 222 16.34 -2.58 -8.84
C MET A 222 16.46 -1.31 -9.71
N GLU A 223 15.43 -0.99 -10.51
CA GLU A 223 15.34 0.26 -11.25
C GLU A 223 15.28 1.48 -10.31
N LEU A 224 14.50 1.38 -9.23
CA LEU A 224 14.45 2.41 -8.20
C LEU A 224 15.78 2.56 -7.46
N ALA A 225 16.51 1.48 -7.21
CA ALA A 225 17.85 1.54 -6.64
C ALA A 225 18.82 2.27 -7.57
N GLU A 226 18.83 1.95 -8.88
CA GLU A 226 19.61 2.68 -9.90
C GLU A 226 19.32 4.19 -9.82
N ALA A 227 18.04 4.58 -9.81
CA ALA A 227 17.65 5.99 -9.78
C ALA A 227 18.06 6.71 -8.48
N GLN A 228 18.07 6.02 -7.34
CA GLN A 228 18.53 6.61 -6.07
C GLN A 228 20.05 6.76 -6.04
N PHE A 229 20.82 5.76 -6.47
CA PHE A 229 22.28 5.84 -6.54
C PHE A 229 22.77 6.87 -7.57
N ALA A 230 22.00 7.14 -8.63
CA ALA A 230 22.29 8.23 -9.56
C ALA A 230 22.20 9.63 -8.92
N GLN A 231 21.35 9.78 -7.89
CA GLN A 231 21.17 11.05 -7.17
C GLN A 231 22.16 11.19 -6.01
N ASP A 232 22.37 10.11 -5.26
CA ASP A 232 23.25 10.03 -4.11
C ASP A 232 24.00 8.68 -4.12
N PRO A 233 25.23 8.64 -4.67
CA PRO A 233 25.96 7.40 -4.94
C PRO A 233 26.24 6.53 -3.70
N LYS A 234 26.23 7.10 -2.51
CA LYS A 234 26.49 6.40 -1.24
C LYS A 234 25.32 6.53 -0.26
N LEU A 235 24.20 7.10 -0.68
CA LEU A 235 23.00 7.37 0.14
C LEU A 235 23.34 8.12 1.46
N GLU A 236 24.28 9.06 1.40
CA GLU A 236 24.78 9.78 2.57
C GLU A 236 23.72 10.69 3.20
N ASP A 237 22.75 11.15 2.41
CA ASP A 237 21.65 12.00 2.87
C ASP A 237 20.49 11.19 3.52
N ILE A 238 20.57 9.85 3.53
CA ILE A 238 19.50 8.96 4.00
C ILE A 238 19.94 8.24 5.28
N ALA A 239 19.20 8.42 6.37
CA ALA A 239 19.42 7.64 7.57
C ALA A 239 18.88 6.20 7.41
N GLY A 240 19.67 5.20 7.84
CA GLY A 240 19.31 3.77 7.78
C GLY A 240 18.22 3.35 8.78
N LYS A 241 17.14 4.14 8.88
CA LYS A 241 15.99 3.90 9.78
C LYS A 241 14.71 3.70 8.97
N VAL A 242 14.14 2.50 9.02
CA VAL A 242 12.98 2.12 8.19
C VAL A 242 11.81 1.69 9.07
N ALA A 243 10.73 2.46 9.04
CA ALA A 243 9.47 2.05 9.68
C ALA A 243 8.81 0.89 8.91
N ALA A 244 8.10 0.04 9.64
CA ALA A 244 7.24 -0.98 9.06
C ALA A 244 5.79 -0.47 9.00
N SER A 245 5.09 -0.73 7.88
CA SER A 245 3.64 -0.63 7.80
C SER A 245 2.98 -1.90 8.37
N GLY A 246 1.64 -1.89 8.51
CA GLY A 246 0.89 -3.02 9.08
C GLY A 246 1.02 -4.31 8.27
N GLU A 247 1.08 -4.21 6.93
CA GLU A 247 0.96 -5.36 6.02
C GLU A 247 2.07 -6.40 6.20
N GLY A 248 3.33 -5.96 6.41
CA GLY A 248 4.44 -6.87 6.68
C GLY A 248 4.23 -7.67 7.98
N LYS A 249 3.72 -7.00 9.02
CA LYS A 249 3.39 -7.64 10.30
C LYS A 249 2.21 -8.61 10.14
N TRP A 250 1.13 -8.18 9.48
CA TRP A 250 -0.04 -9.04 9.25
C TRP A 250 0.31 -10.27 8.42
N THR A 251 1.23 -10.16 7.45
CA THR A 251 1.72 -11.32 6.68
C THR A 251 2.42 -12.34 7.59
N VAL A 252 3.25 -11.88 8.53
CA VAL A 252 3.93 -12.75 9.49
C VAL A 252 2.92 -13.39 10.45
N GLU A 253 1.98 -12.62 10.98
CA GLU A 253 0.90 -13.13 11.85
C GLU A 253 0.08 -14.20 11.12
N GLU A 254 -0.31 -13.96 9.88
CA GLU A 254 -1.06 -14.91 9.06
C GLU A 254 -0.26 -16.18 8.79
N SER A 255 1.04 -16.06 8.54
CA SER A 255 1.91 -17.23 8.34
C SER A 255 1.97 -18.13 9.58
N LEU A 256 1.92 -17.55 10.78
CA LEU A 256 1.84 -18.28 12.04
C LEU A 256 0.47 -18.91 12.25
N ASP A 257 -0.61 -18.18 11.96
CA ASP A 257 -1.99 -18.68 12.08
C ASP A 257 -2.23 -19.88 11.13
N LEU A 258 -1.60 -19.86 9.95
CA LEU A 258 -1.69 -20.91 8.94
C LEU A 258 -0.64 -22.02 9.11
N GLU A 259 0.26 -21.90 10.09
CA GLU A 259 1.39 -22.82 10.29
C GLU A 259 2.32 -22.93 9.05
N VAL A 260 2.42 -21.84 8.25
CA VAL A 260 3.27 -21.77 7.06
C VAL A 260 4.58 -21.06 7.41
N PRO A 261 5.75 -21.70 7.30
CA PRO A 261 7.02 -21.05 7.58
C PRO A 261 7.33 -19.92 6.59
N ALA A 262 7.56 -18.71 7.09
CA ALA A 262 7.91 -17.53 6.29
C ALA A 262 9.16 -16.82 6.86
N PRO A 263 10.32 -17.49 6.99
CA PRO A 263 11.49 -16.96 7.68
C PRO A 263 12.04 -15.68 7.00
N ILE A 264 12.05 -15.60 5.70
CA ILE A 264 12.58 -14.44 4.96
C ILE A 264 11.73 -13.20 5.24
N ILE A 265 10.42 -13.30 5.16
CA ILE A 265 9.49 -12.20 5.43
C ILE A 265 9.58 -11.78 6.90
N ALA A 266 9.60 -12.75 7.82
CA ALA A 266 9.69 -12.48 9.24
C ALA A 266 11.01 -11.77 9.61
N LEU A 267 12.15 -12.23 9.11
CA LEU A 267 13.44 -11.59 9.34
C LEU A 267 13.49 -10.17 8.73
N SER A 268 12.95 -9.96 7.55
CA SER A 268 12.88 -8.63 6.92
C SER A 268 12.09 -7.63 7.78
N LEU A 269 10.97 -8.06 8.36
CA LEU A 269 10.22 -7.25 9.34
C LEU A 269 11.05 -6.95 10.59
N MET A 270 11.75 -7.97 11.13
CA MET A 270 12.60 -7.81 12.31
C MET A 270 13.77 -6.86 12.05
N MET A 271 14.37 -6.88 10.85
CA MET A 271 15.42 -5.94 10.48
C MET A 271 14.92 -4.49 10.40
N ARG A 272 13.71 -4.23 9.88
CA ARG A 272 13.09 -2.90 9.98
C ARG A 272 12.92 -2.45 11.42
N ASN A 273 12.37 -3.32 12.29
CA ASN A 273 12.23 -3.01 13.71
C ASN A 273 13.60 -2.76 14.37
N ARG A 274 14.62 -3.52 13.97
CA ARG A 274 15.99 -3.36 14.47
C ARG A 274 16.60 -2.02 14.05
N SER A 275 16.31 -1.54 12.84
CA SER A 275 16.84 -0.26 12.33
C SER A 275 16.40 0.96 13.16
N LEU A 276 15.31 0.85 13.90
CA LEU A 276 14.77 1.92 14.76
C LEU A 276 15.35 1.89 16.19
N GLN A 277 16.18 0.91 16.54
CA GLN A 277 16.65 0.67 17.90
C GLN A 277 18.14 0.98 18.02
N GLU A 278 18.49 1.72 19.07
CA GLU A 278 19.87 1.99 19.50
C GLU A 278 20.09 1.40 20.90
N ASP A 279 21.31 0.92 21.20
CA ASP A 279 21.73 0.45 22.53
C ASP A 279 20.70 -0.45 23.24
N THR A 280 20.42 -1.59 22.61
CA THR A 280 19.33 -2.48 23.02
C THR A 280 19.61 -3.27 24.30
N MET A 281 18.55 -3.62 25.05
CA MET A 281 18.64 -4.52 26.20
C MET A 281 19.26 -5.87 25.80
N THR A 282 18.96 -6.41 24.60
CA THR A 282 19.60 -7.61 24.07
C THR A 282 21.12 -7.52 24.06
N GLY A 283 21.66 -6.42 23.51
CA GLY A 283 23.10 -6.18 23.50
C GLY A 283 23.67 -6.08 24.91
N LYS A 284 23.00 -5.35 25.81
CA LYS A 284 23.41 -5.19 27.21
C LYS A 284 23.46 -6.52 27.96
N VAL A 285 22.42 -7.35 27.84
CA VAL A 285 22.37 -8.67 28.48
C VAL A 285 23.48 -9.58 27.97
N VAL A 286 23.71 -9.64 26.65
CA VAL A 286 24.79 -10.44 26.08
C VAL A 286 26.15 -9.96 26.58
N ALA A 287 26.40 -8.66 26.60
CA ALA A 287 27.65 -8.07 27.12
C ALA A 287 27.85 -8.40 28.62
N ALA A 288 26.80 -8.25 29.43
CA ALA A 288 26.86 -8.56 30.87
C ALA A 288 27.11 -10.06 31.13
N LEU A 289 26.45 -10.95 30.37
CA LEU A 289 26.69 -12.39 30.50
C LEU A 289 28.11 -12.78 30.12
N ARG A 290 28.67 -12.24 29.05
CA ARG A 290 30.07 -12.47 28.64
C ARG A 290 31.07 -11.96 29.68
N ASN A 291 30.79 -10.80 30.26
CA ASN A 291 31.58 -10.30 31.36
C ASN A 291 31.50 -11.23 32.59
N GLY A 292 30.29 -11.66 32.97
CA GLY A 292 30.07 -12.46 34.17
C GLY A 292 30.73 -13.85 34.12
N PHE A 293 30.69 -14.54 32.96
CA PHE A 293 31.32 -15.88 32.88
C PHE A 293 32.77 -15.87 32.41
N GLY A 294 33.21 -14.88 31.64
CA GLY A 294 34.52 -14.87 31.00
C GLY A 294 35.37 -13.63 31.27
N GLY A 295 34.90 -12.68 32.05
CA GLY A 295 35.62 -11.43 32.32
C GLY A 295 35.85 -10.57 31.08
N HIS A 296 35.08 -10.78 30.01
CA HIS A 296 35.18 -9.98 28.79
C HIS A 296 34.85 -8.50 29.06
N ALA A 297 35.65 -7.58 28.51
CA ALA A 297 35.41 -6.17 28.66
C ALA A 297 34.04 -5.73 28.17
N VAL A 298 33.38 -4.87 28.89
CA VAL A 298 32.16 -4.16 28.46
C VAL A 298 32.50 -2.74 28.01
N VAL A 299 31.77 -2.20 27.07
CA VAL A 299 31.89 -0.77 26.72
C VAL A 299 31.00 0.01 27.65
N GLU A 300 31.58 0.94 28.40
CA GLU A 300 30.86 1.86 29.26
C GLU A 300 30.24 2.99 28.43
N LYS A 301 29.13 3.58 28.91
CA LYS A 301 28.43 4.70 28.24
C LYS A 301 29.18 6.02 28.43
#